data_958dc2e4f1da92beb1bdeb2988fa154c
#
_entry.id   958dc2e4f1da92beb1bdeb2988fa154c
#
_cell.length_a   1.000
_cell.length_b   1.000
_cell.length_c   1.000
_cell.angle_alpha   90.00
_cell.angle_beta   90.00
_cell.angle_gamma   90.00
#
_symmetry.space_group_name_H-M   'P 1'
#
loop_
_entity.id
_entity.type
_entity.pdbx_description
1 polymer ?
#
loop_
_entity_poly.entity_id
_entity_poly.type
_entity_poly.pdbx_seq_one_letter_code
_entity_poly.pdbx_strand_id
1 'polypeptide(L)'
;MKKAIITGSEGFIGKFLCARLNGLFDVIRIDTKTGGDAVRIEPLLAQGDIDAVFHLAAETSVFNDRLDDIERENIHAFMAVATACHRHGVKLVYASSSTANACNTTSMYGMSKRFNEQFAKAYCPSATGVRLHNVYGREPRQGTLLYNLLHGPCTIYNGGRNVRHFTYIGDAAEALIYAYGCNRQLVNVRNPKSNTVREFCDEVAKYRDLNLDYTDELRPLDNFAQSVDEGIYCVPLHYRDIRQGLALTLSK
;
A
#
# COMPACT_ATOMS: atom_id res chain seq x y z
N MET A 1 19.83 18.18 5.91
CA MET A 1 18.50 17.55 5.96
C MET A 1 18.70 16.09 5.56
N LYS A 2 17.97 15.15 6.15
CA LYS A 2 18.03 13.74 5.74
C LYS A 2 17.56 13.59 4.30
N LYS A 3 18.10 12.61 3.55
CA LYS A 3 17.68 12.30 2.18
C LYS A 3 16.94 10.98 2.10
N ALA A 4 15.86 10.94 1.33
CA ALA A 4 15.10 9.71 1.11
C ALA A 4 14.79 9.49 -0.36
N ILE A 5 14.88 8.25 -0.81
CA ILE A 5 14.38 7.82 -2.12
C ILE A 5 12.96 7.27 -1.94
N ILE A 6 12.03 7.70 -2.79
CA ILE A 6 10.69 7.11 -2.89
C ILE A 6 10.53 6.51 -4.27
N THR A 7 10.45 5.19 -4.36
CA THR A 7 10.09 4.50 -5.61
C THR A 7 8.57 4.34 -5.69
N GLY A 8 8.00 4.43 -6.90
CA GLY A 8 6.56 4.51 -7.07
C GLY A 8 6.00 5.87 -6.63
N SER A 9 6.80 6.93 -6.75
CA SER A 9 6.49 8.28 -6.27
C SER A 9 5.29 8.93 -6.95
N GLU A 10 4.94 8.53 -8.18
CA GLU A 10 3.77 8.99 -8.93
C GLU A 10 2.54 8.07 -8.74
N GLY A 11 2.68 7.04 -7.91
CA GLY A 11 1.57 6.19 -7.47
C GLY A 11 0.68 6.88 -6.44
N PHE A 12 -0.47 6.26 -6.15
CA PHE A 12 -1.47 6.77 -5.21
C PHE A 12 -0.88 7.10 -3.83
N ILE A 13 -0.21 6.14 -3.19
CA ILE A 13 0.41 6.35 -1.87
C ILE A 13 1.70 7.18 -2.00
N GLY A 14 2.47 6.97 -3.08
CA GLY A 14 3.74 7.64 -3.31
C GLY A 14 3.64 9.15 -3.36
N LYS A 15 2.70 9.69 -4.14
CA LYS A 15 2.44 11.15 -4.21
C LYS A 15 2.12 11.73 -2.84
N PHE A 16 1.26 11.04 -2.07
CA PHE A 16 0.86 11.50 -0.75
C PHE A 16 2.03 11.46 0.23
N LEU A 17 2.82 10.39 0.21
CA LEU A 17 4.01 10.26 1.05
C LEU A 17 5.06 11.33 0.70
N CYS A 18 5.32 11.60 -0.58
CA CYS A 18 6.22 12.67 -1.01
C CYS A 18 5.82 14.02 -0.40
N ALA A 19 4.52 14.35 -0.44
CA ALA A 19 4.02 15.58 0.14
C ALA A 19 4.20 15.62 1.68
N ARG A 20 4.01 14.50 2.36
CA ARG A 20 4.17 14.39 3.83
C ARG A 20 5.62 14.43 4.29
N LEU A 21 6.55 13.96 3.47
CA LEU A 21 7.98 13.98 3.78
C LEU A 21 8.66 15.32 3.47
N ASN A 22 7.97 16.21 2.73
CA ASN A 22 8.48 17.55 2.46
C ASN A 22 8.77 18.31 3.77
N GLY A 23 9.97 18.85 3.90
CA GLY A 23 10.46 19.50 5.12
C GLY A 23 11.05 18.55 6.17
N LEU A 24 10.81 17.24 6.07
CA LEU A 24 11.47 16.21 6.89
C LEU A 24 12.67 15.59 6.19
N PHE A 25 12.55 15.38 4.88
CA PHE A 25 13.57 14.81 4.00
C PHE A 25 13.72 15.63 2.73
N ASP A 26 14.93 15.62 2.17
CA ASP A 26 15.17 15.91 0.77
C ASP A 26 14.80 14.66 -0.03
N VAL A 27 13.72 14.75 -0.84
CA VAL A 27 13.08 13.58 -1.44
C VAL A 27 13.50 13.41 -2.89
N ILE A 28 14.18 12.29 -3.18
CA ILE A 28 14.45 11.83 -4.54
C ILE A 28 13.28 10.93 -4.99
N ARG A 29 12.60 11.37 -6.05
CA ARG A 29 11.43 10.69 -6.61
C ARG A 29 11.84 9.78 -7.75
N ILE A 30 11.44 8.51 -7.70
CA ILE A 30 11.71 7.52 -8.74
C ILE A 30 10.40 6.83 -9.12
N ASP A 31 10.03 6.94 -10.40
CA ASP A 31 8.84 6.31 -10.94
C ASP A 31 9.01 6.06 -12.43
N THR A 32 8.49 4.95 -12.93
CA THR A 32 8.54 4.61 -14.37
C THR A 32 7.78 5.61 -15.23
N LYS A 33 6.74 6.26 -14.69
CA LYS A 33 5.99 7.34 -15.37
C LYS A 33 6.83 8.58 -15.66
N THR A 34 7.91 8.78 -14.90
CA THR A 34 8.86 9.90 -15.08
C THR A 34 10.21 9.45 -15.62
N GLY A 35 10.30 8.21 -16.12
CA GLY A 35 11.53 7.64 -16.70
C GLY A 35 12.51 7.09 -15.65
N GLY A 36 12.12 7.05 -14.38
CA GLY A 36 12.93 6.46 -13.31
C GLY A 36 12.69 4.96 -13.18
N ASP A 37 13.71 4.22 -12.76
CA ASP A 37 13.66 2.78 -12.58
C ASP A 37 14.19 2.39 -11.19
N ALA A 38 13.34 1.75 -10.39
CA ALA A 38 13.70 1.33 -9.04
C ALA A 38 14.87 0.34 -9.01
N VAL A 39 15.04 -0.48 -10.06
CA VAL A 39 16.16 -1.43 -10.17
C VAL A 39 17.52 -0.72 -10.22
N ARG A 40 17.54 0.54 -10.65
CA ARG A 40 18.76 1.34 -10.86
C ARG A 40 19.11 2.29 -9.73
N ILE A 41 18.61 2.07 -8.51
CA ILE A 41 18.87 2.97 -7.38
C ILE A 41 20.28 2.82 -6.78
N GLU A 42 20.96 1.71 -7.01
CA GLU A 42 22.24 1.40 -6.36
C GLU A 42 23.31 2.51 -6.54
N PRO A 43 23.50 3.14 -7.73
CA PRO A 43 24.45 4.25 -7.85
C PRO A 43 24.12 5.47 -6.98
N LEU A 44 22.84 5.69 -6.66
CA LEU A 44 22.44 6.76 -5.72
C LEU A 44 22.81 6.38 -4.28
N LEU A 45 22.59 5.12 -3.88
CA LEU A 45 22.95 4.65 -2.54
C LEU A 45 24.46 4.63 -2.33
N ALA A 46 25.23 4.34 -3.38
CA ALA A 46 26.71 4.34 -3.32
C ALA A 46 27.32 5.72 -3.04
N GLN A 47 26.58 6.82 -3.21
CA GLN A 47 27.02 8.16 -2.83
C GLN A 47 27.11 8.35 -1.31
N GLY A 48 26.43 7.50 -0.53
CA GLY A 48 26.56 7.44 0.93
C GLY A 48 25.80 8.53 1.70
N ASP A 49 24.90 9.28 1.03
CA ASP A 49 24.14 10.38 1.63
C ASP A 49 22.62 10.12 1.72
N ILE A 50 22.18 8.88 1.42
CA ILE A 50 20.79 8.46 1.52
C ILE A 50 20.51 7.80 2.86
N ASP A 51 19.55 8.35 3.62
CA ASP A 51 19.14 7.82 4.93
C ASP A 51 18.10 6.71 4.82
N ALA A 52 17.21 6.78 3.82
CA ALA A 52 16.12 5.82 3.67
C ALA A 52 15.68 5.61 2.23
N VAL A 53 15.15 4.41 1.96
CA VAL A 53 14.37 4.11 0.76
C VAL A 53 12.95 3.71 1.19
N PHE A 54 11.95 4.41 0.65
CA PHE A 54 10.54 4.02 0.73
C PHE A 54 10.15 3.36 -0.59
N HIS A 55 10.09 2.03 -0.61
CA HIS A 55 9.80 1.27 -1.83
C HIS A 55 8.31 1.00 -1.94
N LEU A 56 7.62 1.79 -2.78
CA LEU A 56 6.18 1.70 -3.05
C LEU A 56 5.88 1.27 -4.48
N ALA A 57 6.90 1.20 -5.35
CA ALA A 57 6.75 0.72 -6.72
C ALA A 57 6.31 -0.76 -6.72
N ALA A 58 5.25 -1.07 -7.43
CA ALA A 58 4.76 -2.43 -7.63
C ALA A 58 3.60 -2.44 -8.63
N GLU A 59 3.41 -3.54 -9.35
CA GLU A 59 2.12 -3.91 -9.90
C GLU A 59 1.18 -4.25 -8.72
N THR A 60 0.01 -3.64 -8.68
CA THR A 60 -0.84 -3.64 -7.47
C THR A 60 -2.24 -4.23 -7.68
N SER A 61 -2.56 -4.68 -8.87
CA SER A 61 -3.85 -5.33 -9.14
C SER A 61 -3.88 -6.75 -8.58
N VAL A 62 -4.82 -7.03 -7.70
CA VAL A 62 -5.08 -8.39 -7.20
C VAL A 62 -5.75 -9.28 -8.25
N PHE A 63 -6.25 -8.69 -9.33
CA PHE A 63 -6.95 -9.36 -10.43
C PHE A 63 -6.10 -9.39 -11.73
N ASN A 64 -4.86 -8.93 -11.67
CA ASN A 64 -3.92 -9.01 -12.79
C ASN A 64 -3.32 -10.42 -12.84
N ASP A 65 -3.47 -11.07 -13.96
CA ASP A 65 -2.92 -12.40 -14.28
C ASP A 65 -1.65 -12.34 -15.16
N ARG A 66 -1.17 -11.12 -15.48
CA ARG A 66 0.08 -10.93 -16.23
C ARG A 66 1.28 -11.21 -15.34
N LEU A 67 1.71 -12.46 -15.33
CA LEU A 67 2.79 -12.95 -14.48
C LEU A 67 4.11 -12.20 -14.70
N ASP A 68 4.44 -11.87 -15.95
CA ASP A 68 5.68 -11.16 -16.32
C ASP A 68 5.78 -9.78 -15.64
N ASP A 69 4.65 -9.06 -15.53
CA ASP A 69 4.63 -7.75 -14.84
C ASP A 69 4.85 -7.93 -13.35
N ILE A 70 4.20 -8.93 -12.74
CA ILE A 70 4.36 -9.21 -11.31
C ILE A 70 5.79 -9.67 -11.01
N GLU A 71 6.36 -10.52 -11.85
CA GLU A 71 7.74 -10.97 -11.70
C GLU A 71 8.73 -9.80 -11.80
N ARG A 72 8.60 -8.96 -12.83
CA ARG A 72 9.48 -7.81 -13.05
C ARG A 72 9.33 -6.76 -11.96
N GLU A 73 8.09 -6.29 -11.72
CA GLU A 73 7.83 -5.13 -10.88
C GLU A 73 7.78 -5.45 -9.38
N ASN A 74 7.33 -6.65 -9.00
CA ASN A 74 7.16 -6.99 -7.59
C ASN A 74 8.27 -7.87 -7.04
N ILE A 75 8.87 -8.73 -7.84
CA ILE A 75 9.90 -9.67 -7.38
C ILE A 75 11.29 -9.13 -7.72
N HIS A 76 11.63 -8.97 -9.00
CA HIS A 76 12.98 -8.56 -9.40
C HIS A 76 13.31 -7.14 -8.92
N ALA A 77 12.40 -6.18 -9.09
CA ALA A 77 12.63 -4.82 -8.63
C ALA A 77 12.79 -4.76 -7.10
N PHE A 78 11.96 -5.49 -6.36
CA PHE A 78 12.09 -5.56 -4.90
C PHE A 78 13.42 -6.16 -4.45
N MET A 79 13.82 -7.28 -5.06
CA MET A 79 15.11 -7.93 -4.74
C MET A 79 16.29 -6.99 -4.99
N ALA A 80 16.28 -6.28 -6.13
CA ALA A 80 17.34 -5.30 -6.45
C ALA A 80 17.41 -4.19 -5.41
N VAL A 81 16.26 -3.58 -5.07
CA VAL A 81 16.16 -2.50 -4.06
C VAL A 81 16.61 -2.98 -2.69
N ALA A 82 16.09 -4.12 -2.22
CA ALA A 82 16.42 -4.65 -0.90
C ALA A 82 17.90 -5.04 -0.77
N THR A 83 18.46 -5.64 -1.82
CA THR A 83 19.88 -6.00 -1.87
C THR A 83 20.77 -4.75 -1.85
N ALA A 84 20.44 -3.74 -2.63
CA ALA A 84 21.17 -2.47 -2.65
C ALA A 84 21.10 -1.76 -1.29
N CYS A 85 19.92 -1.66 -0.68
CA CYS A 85 19.76 -1.08 0.65
C CYS A 85 20.60 -1.82 1.70
N HIS A 86 20.57 -3.16 1.69
CA HIS A 86 21.37 -3.96 2.61
C HIS A 86 22.85 -3.74 2.43
N ARG A 87 23.35 -3.75 1.19
CA ARG A 87 24.76 -3.56 0.84
C ARG A 87 25.31 -2.20 1.30
N HIS A 88 24.51 -1.16 1.18
CA HIS A 88 24.89 0.20 1.55
C HIS A 88 24.45 0.64 2.94
N GLY A 89 23.88 -0.26 3.76
CA GLY A 89 23.43 0.03 5.12
C GLY A 89 22.29 1.05 5.21
N VAL A 90 21.50 1.22 4.14
CA VAL A 90 20.40 2.19 4.05
C VAL A 90 19.10 1.55 4.58
N LYS A 91 18.34 2.29 5.39
CA LYS A 91 17.05 1.82 5.90
C LYS A 91 16.04 1.64 4.76
N LEU A 92 15.51 0.43 4.63
CA LEU A 92 14.42 0.12 3.71
C LEU A 92 13.08 0.05 4.44
N VAL A 93 12.10 0.85 4.00
CA VAL A 93 10.67 0.71 4.32
C VAL A 93 9.95 0.32 3.03
N TYR A 94 9.18 -0.76 3.04
CA TYR A 94 8.53 -1.20 1.80
C TYR A 94 7.04 -1.52 2.00
N ALA A 95 6.25 -1.24 0.96
CA ALA A 95 4.83 -1.55 0.97
C ALA A 95 4.62 -3.06 0.77
N SER A 96 4.16 -3.74 1.80
CA SER A 96 3.52 -5.04 1.73
C SER A 96 1.99 -4.86 1.72
N SER A 97 1.25 -5.93 1.87
CA SER A 97 -0.20 -5.95 1.73
C SER A 97 -0.84 -6.91 2.74
N SER A 98 -2.07 -6.65 3.14
CA SER A 98 -2.90 -7.62 3.87
C SER A 98 -3.04 -8.95 3.12
N THR A 99 -2.92 -8.95 1.79
CA THR A 99 -2.95 -10.16 0.95
C THR A 99 -1.69 -11.02 1.04
N ALA A 100 -0.61 -10.52 1.63
CA ALA A 100 0.59 -11.31 1.94
C ALA A 100 0.36 -12.31 3.10
N ASN A 101 -0.65 -12.09 3.95
CA ASN A 101 -1.07 -13.05 4.96
C ASN A 101 -1.52 -14.35 4.27
N ALA A 102 -1.02 -15.49 4.74
CA ALA A 102 -1.33 -16.80 4.16
C ALA A 102 -2.84 -17.08 4.04
N CYS A 103 -3.62 -16.64 5.02
CA CYS A 103 -5.08 -16.79 5.02
C CYS A 103 -5.81 -15.89 4.00
N ASN A 104 -5.14 -14.84 3.51
CA ASN A 104 -5.72 -13.86 2.57
C ASN A 104 -5.15 -13.99 1.16
N THR A 105 -4.13 -14.83 0.96
CA THR A 105 -3.44 -14.94 -0.32
C THR A 105 -4.30 -15.73 -1.31
N THR A 106 -4.89 -15.02 -2.27
CA THR A 106 -5.74 -15.58 -3.33
C THR A 106 -5.26 -15.20 -4.74
N SER A 107 -4.16 -14.46 -4.84
CA SER A 107 -3.68 -13.90 -6.10
C SER A 107 -2.15 -13.92 -6.19
N MET A 108 -1.62 -13.85 -7.41
CA MET A 108 -0.17 -13.73 -7.66
C MET A 108 0.41 -12.46 -7.03
N TYR A 109 -0.36 -11.36 -7.00
CA TYR A 109 0.02 -10.18 -6.25
C TYR A 109 0.25 -10.46 -4.75
N GLY A 110 -0.68 -11.15 -4.09
CA GLY A 110 -0.53 -11.55 -2.69
C GLY A 110 0.69 -12.44 -2.46
N MET A 111 0.93 -13.40 -3.37
CA MET A 111 2.10 -14.27 -3.32
C MET A 111 3.40 -13.49 -3.48
N SER A 112 3.46 -12.52 -4.41
CA SER A 112 4.65 -11.67 -4.61
C SER A 112 4.96 -10.83 -3.36
N LYS A 113 3.94 -10.27 -2.69
CA LYS A 113 4.14 -9.52 -1.45
C LYS A 113 4.61 -10.42 -0.30
N ARG A 114 4.09 -11.64 -0.20
CA ARG A 114 4.58 -12.63 0.76
C ARG A 114 6.02 -13.04 0.47
N PHE A 115 6.39 -13.23 -0.78
CA PHE A 115 7.78 -13.47 -1.18
C PHE A 115 8.69 -12.33 -0.71
N ASN A 116 8.29 -11.07 -0.94
CA ASN A 116 9.06 -9.88 -0.52
C ASN A 116 9.31 -9.86 0.99
N GLU A 117 8.30 -10.22 1.81
CA GLU A 117 8.45 -10.32 3.26
C GLU A 117 9.48 -11.39 3.65
N GLN A 118 9.43 -12.57 3.02
CA GLN A 118 10.39 -13.64 3.30
C GLN A 118 11.80 -13.29 2.83
N PHE A 119 11.91 -12.67 1.64
CA PHE A 119 13.19 -12.22 1.12
C PHE A 119 13.83 -11.15 2.03
N ALA A 120 13.06 -10.13 2.43
CA ALA A 120 13.55 -9.10 3.33
C ALA A 120 14.00 -9.68 4.67
N LYS A 121 13.22 -10.61 5.23
CA LYS A 121 13.58 -11.30 6.47
C LYS A 121 14.92 -12.04 6.38
N ALA A 122 15.20 -12.65 5.25
CA ALA A 122 16.41 -13.45 5.05
C ALA A 122 17.63 -12.59 4.70
N TYR A 123 17.47 -11.55 3.85
CA TYR A 123 18.58 -10.83 3.24
C TYR A 123 18.73 -9.37 3.67
N CYS A 124 17.68 -8.75 4.20
CA CYS A 124 17.72 -7.34 4.61
C CYS A 124 17.04 -7.17 5.99
N PRO A 125 17.64 -7.69 7.06
CA PRO A 125 16.99 -7.75 8.38
C PRO A 125 16.69 -6.37 8.99
N SER A 126 17.33 -5.30 8.52
CA SER A 126 17.03 -3.91 8.88
C SER A 126 15.80 -3.34 8.17
N ALA A 127 15.27 -4.01 7.13
CA ALA A 127 14.09 -3.57 6.41
C ALA A 127 12.83 -3.70 7.28
N THR A 128 11.88 -2.79 7.05
CA THR A 128 10.54 -2.86 7.65
C THR A 128 9.48 -2.95 6.56
N GLY A 129 8.80 -4.08 6.49
CA GLY A 129 7.62 -4.27 5.66
C GLY A 129 6.38 -3.69 6.33
N VAL A 130 5.54 -3.05 5.54
CA VAL A 130 4.31 -2.40 6.00
C VAL A 130 3.13 -3.06 5.30
N ARG A 131 2.41 -3.96 5.99
CA ARG A 131 1.16 -4.56 5.49
C ARG A 131 0.05 -3.54 5.51
N LEU A 132 -0.25 -2.97 4.35
CA LEU A 132 -1.32 -2.01 4.17
C LEU A 132 -2.66 -2.72 3.94
N HIS A 133 -3.72 -2.22 4.60
CA HIS A 133 -5.09 -2.72 4.46
C HIS A 133 -5.97 -1.67 3.80
N ASN A 134 -6.56 -2.01 2.64
CA ASN A 134 -7.59 -1.25 1.91
C ASN A 134 -7.46 0.28 1.99
N VAL A 135 -6.31 0.80 1.52
CA VAL A 135 -6.02 2.24 1.57
C VAL A 135 -6.95 3.00 0.63
N TYR A 136 -7.57 4.09 1.12
CA TYR A 136 -8.41 5.00 0.36
C TYR A 136 -8.05 6.48 0.64
N GLY A 137 -8.39 7.38 -0.27
CA GLY A 137 -8.11 8.81 -0.14
C GLY A 137 -8.32 9.58 -1.43
N ARG A 138 -7.85 10.83 -1.47
CA ARG A 138 -7.92 11.68 -2.66
C ARG A 138 -7.16 11.05 -3.83
N GLU A 139 -7.64 11.28 -5.06
CA GLU A 139 -7.07 10.72 -6.29
C GLU A 139 -6.92 9.19 -6.21
N PRO A 140 -8.01 8.45 -5.91
CA PRO A 140 -7.91 7.02 -5.70
C PRO A 140 -7.39 6.33 -6.98
N ARG A 141 -6.63 5.27 -6.79
CA ARG A 141 -6.07 4.49 -7.88
C ARG A 141 -7.17 3.73 -8.64
N GLN A 142 -7.06 3.70 -9.96
CA GLN A 142 -7.94 2.91 -10.83
C GLN A 142 -8.04 1.46 -10.34
N GLY A 143 -9.25 0.90 -10.36
CA GLY A 143 -9.55 -0.46 -9.92
C GLY A 143 -9.72 -0.63 -8.40
N THR A 144 -9.53 0.44 -7.60
CA THR A 144 -9.93 0.42 -6.18
C THR A 144 -11.41 0.70 -6.01
N LEU A 145 -12.01 0.26 -4.90
CA LEU A 145 -13.42 0.47 -4.63
C LEU A 145 -13.80 1.95 -4.76
N LEU A 146 -13.10 2.84 -4.06
CA LEU A 146 -13.43 4.28 -4.10
C LEU A 146 -13.32 4.86 -5.51
N TYR A 147 -12.32 4.45 -6.30
CA TYR A 147 -12.21 4.87 -7.70
C TYR A 147 -13.45 4.46 -8.50
N ASN A 148 -13.85 3.20 -8.40
CA ASN A 148 -14.99 2.68 -9.14
C ASN A 148 -16.29 3.37 -8.71
N LEU A 149 -16.47 3.65 -7.42
CA LEU A 149 -17.63 4.39 -6.91
C LEU A 149 -17.73 5.82 -7.48
N LEU A 150 -16.60 6.46 -7.75
CA LEU A 150 -16.56 7.87 -8.20
C LEU A 150 -16.61 8.04 -9.73
N HIS A 151 -16.32 6.97 -10.52
CA HIS A 151 -16.06 7.12 -11.96
C HIS A 151 -16.99 6.32 -12.88
N GLY A 152 -18.02 5.69 -12.36
CA GLY A 152 -18.97 4.99 -13.23
C GLY A 152 -19.87 4.00 -12.52
N PRO A 153 -20.60 3.19 -13.26
CA PRO A 153 -21.40 2.12 -12.67
C PRO A 153 -20.47 1.14 -11.94
N CYS A 154 -20.85 0.76 -10.72
CA CYS A 154 -20.05 -0.10 -9.89
C CYS A 154 -20.90 -1.26 -9.35
N THR A 155 -20.52 -2.49 -9.72
CA THR A 155 -21.16 -3.70 -9.17
C THR A 155 -20.58 -4.02 -7.81
N ILE A 156 -21.44 -4.11 -6.81
CA ILE A 156 -21.11 -4.47 -5.44
C ILE A 156 -21.49 -5.93 -5.20
N TYR A 157 -20.47 -6.77 -5.17
CA TYR A 157 -20.60 -8.22 -4.99
C TYR A 157 -20.96 -8.60 -3.56
N ASN A 158 -21.53 -9.82 -3.39
CA ASN A 158 -21.97 -10.37 -2.10
C ASN A 158 -22.89 -9.40 -1.34
N GLY A 159 -23.72 -8.64 -2.03
CA GLY A 159 -24.58 -7.62 -1.44
C GLY A 159 -23.83 -6.55 -0.63
N GLY A 160 -22.53 -6.42 -0.80
CA GLY A 160 -21.68 -5.51 -0.03
C GLY A 160 -21.35 -6.01 1.39
N ARG A 161 -21.60 -7.28 1.70
CA ARG A 161 -21.35 -7.87 3.03
C ARG A 161 -19.89 -8.14 3.36
N ASN A 162 -18.99 -8.10 2.35
CA ASN A 162 -17.57 -8.30 2.57
C ASN A 162 -17.00 -7.24 3.54
N VAL A 163 -16.19 -7.70 4.51
CA VAL A 163 -15.65 -6.87 5.60
C VAL A 163 -14.21 -6.49 5.31
N ARG A 164 -13.87 -5.21 5.49
CA ARG A 164 -12.54 -4.63 5.24
C ARG A 164 -12.10 -3.68 6.34
N HIS A 165 -10.80 -3.58 6.52
CA HIS A 165 -10.17 -2.52 7.31
C HIS A 165 -9.81 -1.37 6.36
N PHE A 166 -10.74 -0.44 6.17
CA PHE A 166 -10.51 0.73 5.33
C PHE A 166 -9.58 1.71 6.04
N THR A 167 -8.40 1.93 5.46
CA THR A 167 -7.35 2.78 6.04
C THR A 167 -7.21 4.07 5.25
N TYR A 168 -7.39 5.22 5.90
CA TYR A 168 -7.21 6.50 5.23
C TYR A 168 -5.76 6.70 4.79
N ILE A 169 -5.54 7.27 3.61
CA ILE A 169 -4.20 7.45 3.01
C ILE A 169 -3.26 8.27 3.90
N GLY A 170 -3.81 9.24 4.66
CA GLY A 170 -3.02 10.01 5.62
C GLY A 170 -2.45 9.14 6.73
N ASP A 171 -3.26 8.21 7.26
CA ASP A 171 -2.82 7.28 8.31
C ASP A 171 -1.82 6.27 7.75
N ALA A 172 -2.02 5.81 6.51
CA ALA A 172 -1.06 4.94 5.82
C ALA A 172 0.31 5.62 5.63
N ALA A 173 0.33 6.91 5.25
CA ALA A 173 1.57 7.66 5.10
C ALA A 173 2.26 7.91 6.46
N GLU A 174 1.51 8.25 7.50
CA GLU A 174 2.06 8.37 8.87
C GLU A 174 2.66 7.05 9.36
N ALA A 175 2.03 5.93 9.04
CA ALA A 175 2.55 4.61 9.37
C ALA A 175 3.84 4.26 8.62
N LEU A 176 3.98 4.64 7.35
CA LEU A 176 5.22 4.49 6.59
C LEU A 176 6.36 5.31 7.20
N ILE A 177 6.06 6.54 7.64
CA ILE A 177 7.04 7.39 8.35
C ILE A 177 7.42 6.78 9.71
N TYR A 178 6.44 6.27 10.47
CA TYR A 178 6.70 5.53 11.70
C TYR A 178 7.62 4.33 11.47
N ALA A 179 7.39 3.57 10.38
CA ALA A 179 8.17 2.39 10.04
C ALA A 179 9.65 2.70 9.76
N TYR A 180 9.99 3.92 9.34
CA TYR A 180 11.39 4.36 9.19
C TYR A 180 12.15 4.30 10.53
N GLY A 181 11.52 4.73 11.62
CA GLY A 181 12.11 4.68 12.97
C GLY A 181 11.91 3.36 13.71
N CYS A 182 11.25 2.37 13.07
CA CYS A 182 10.88 1.12 13.71
C CYS A 182 11.95 0.03 13.52
N ASN A 183 12.26 -0.71 14.58
CA ASN A 183 13.20 -1.84 14.54
C ASN A 183 12.49 -3.20 14.30
N ARG A 184 11.26 -3.18 13.77
CA ARG A 184 10.52 -4.40 13.44
C ARG A 184 10.64 -4.71 11.96
N GLN A 185 10.77 -5.99 11.64
CA GLN A 185 10.85 -6.43 10.23
C GLN A 185 9.52 -6.34 9.49
N LEU A 186 8.40 -6.41 10.22
CA LEU A 186 7.06 -6.39 9.65
C LEU A 186 6.08 -5.73 10.62
N VAL A 187 5.21 -4.87 10.08
CA VAL A 187 4.13 -4.22 10.83
C VAL A 187 2.82 -4.25 10.06
N ASN A 188 1.69 -4.32 10.77
CA ASN A 188 0.36 -4.13 10.21
C ASN A 188 -0.05 -2.65 10.29
N VAL A 189 -0.67 -2.15 9.21
CA VAL A 189 -1.25 -0.82 9.12
C VAL A 189 -2.70 -0.97 8.68
N ARG A 190 -3.57 -0.96 9.66
CA ARG A 190 -5.01 -1.14 9.48
C ARG A 190 -5.80 -0.26 10.44
N ASN A 191 -6.89 0.27 9.98
CA ASN A 191 -7.88 0.83 10.90
C ASN A 191 -8.34 -0.28 11.86
N PRO A 192 -8.31 -0.08 13.18
CA PRO A 192 -8.78 -1.10 14.13
C PRO A 192 -10.26 -1.44 13.94
N LYS A 193 -11.07 -0.47 13.48
CA LYS A 193 -12.46 -0.69 13.13
C LYS A 193 -12.58 -1.23 11.70
N SER A 194 -13.16 -2.40 11.56
CA SER A 194 -13.58 -2.95 10.25
C SER A 194 -14.96 -2.43 9.87
N ASN A 195 -15.22 -2.34 8.58
CA ASN A 195 -16.51 -1.98 8.01
C ASN A 195 -16.85 -2.90 6.84
N THR A 196 -18.14 -3.09 6.59
CA THR A 196 -18.59 -3.74 5.36
C THR A 196 -18.37 -2.83 4.15
N VAL A 197 -18.28 -3.42 2.97
CA VAL A 197 -18.25 -2.67 1.71
C VAL A 197 -19.50 -1.81 1.57
N ARG A 198 -20.67 -2.32 2.00
CA ARG A 198 -21.93 -1.56 2.00
C ARG A 198 -21.85 -0.31 2.86
N GLU A 199 -21.38 -0.42 4.11
CA GLU A 199 -21.20 0.75 4.99
C GLU A 199 -20.26 1.80 4.39
N PHE A 200 -19.21 1.36 3.67
CA PHE A 200 -18.31 2.28 2.98
C PHE A 200 -19.02 2.97 1.80
N CYS A 201 -19.81 2.25 1.00
CA CYS A 201 -20.61 2.83 -0.08
C CYS A 201 -21.64 3.83 0.45
N ASP A 202 -22.36 3.49 1.53
CA ASP A 202 -23.35 4.35 2.16
C ASP A 202 -22.71 5.65 2.69
N GLU A 203 -21.48 5.58 3.19
CA GLU A 203 -20.77 6.77 3.64
C GLU A 203 -20.31 7.63 2.45
N VAL A 204 -19.84 7.04 1.33
CA VAL A 204 -19.49 7.78 0.10
C VAL A 204 -20.73 8.44 -0.50
N ALA A 205 -21.89 7.79 -0.46
CA ALA A 205 -23.16 8.30 -0.99
C ALA A 205 -23.62 9.62 -0.33
N LYS A 206 -23.13 9.95 0.86
CA LYS A 206 -23.39 11.25 1.50
C LYS A 206 -22.71 12.43 0.80
N TYR A 207 -21.71 12.17 -0.02
CA TYR A 207 -20.90 13.17 -0.71
C TYR A 207 -21.06 13.16 -2.22
N ARG A 208 -21.51 12.06 -2.80
CA ARG A 208 -21.60 11.84 -4.26
C ARG A 208 -22.78 10.96 -4.61
N ASP A 209 -23.46 11.30 -5.68
CA ASP A 209 -24.43 10.40 -6.28
C ASP A 209 -23.71 9.19 -6.87
N LEU A 210 -24.12 7.99 -6.46
CA LEU A 210 -23.51 6.73 -6.85
C LEU A 210 -24.42 5.95 -7.79
N ASN A 211 -23.83 5.36 -8.83
CA ASN A 211 -24.52 4.40 -9.70
C ASN A 211 -24.08 2.98 -9.28
N LEU A 212 -24.86 2.34 -8.38
CA LEU A 212 -24.54 1.05 -7.79
C LEU A 212 -25.51 -0.02 -8.24
N ASP A 213 -24.96 -1.17 -8.58
CA ASP A 213 -25.69 -2.41 -8.77
C ASP A 213 -25.23 -3.44 -7.73
N TYR A 214 -26.14 -3.97 -6.92
CA TYR A 214 -25.83 -4.96 -5.89
C TYR A 214 -26.20 -6.35 -6.37
N THR A 215 -25.23 -7.27 -6.34
CA THR A 215 -25.46 -8.69 -6.61
C THR A 215 -25.09 -9.57 -5.42
N ASP A 216 -25.79 -10.67 -5.23
CA ASP A 216 -25.45 -11.69 -4.24
C ASP A 216 -24.31 -12.61 -4.71
N GLU A 217 -23.89 -12.52 -5.96
CA GLU A 217 -22.76 -13.27 -6.47
C GLU A 217 -21.48 -12.96 -5.69
N LEU A 218 -20.61 -13.96 -5.57
CA LEU A 218 -19.28 -13.80 -5.00
C LEU A 218 -18.31 -13.42 -6.11
N ARG A 219 -17.48 -12.42 -5.84
CA ARG A 219 -16.39 -12.07 -6.77
C ARG A 219 -15.29 -13.13 -6.64
N PRO A 220 -14.83 -13.73 -7.76
CA PRO A 220 -13.68 -14.63 -7.73
C PRO A 220 -12.45 -13.96 -7.08
N LEU A 221 -11.65 -14.75 -6.37
CA LEU A 221 -10.43 -14.29 -5.67
C LEU A 221 -10.66 -13.25 -4.58
N ASP A 222 -11.91 -12.98 -4.18
CA ASP A 222 -12.19 -12.07 -3.07
C ASP A 222 -12.53 -12.83 -1.78
N ASN A 223 -12.10 -12.31 -0.65
CA ASN A 223 -12.36 -12.89 0.67
C ASN A 223 -13.57 -12.22 1.32
N PHE A 224 -14.40 -12.99 2.03
CA PHE A 224 -15.51 -12.43 2.82
C PHE A 224 -15.00 -11.44 3.87
N ALA A 225 -13.96 -11.83 4.62
CA ALA A 225 -13.26 -10.95 5.56
C ALA A 225 -11.75 -11.18 5.43
N GLN A 226 -10.98 -10.11 5.59
CA GLN A 226 -9.52 -10.21 5.62
C GLN A 226 -9.06 -10.59 7.00
N SER A 227 -8.39 -11.74 7.12
CA SER A 227 -7.74 -12.16 8.35
C SER A 227 -6.58 -11.22 8.68
N VAL A 228 -6.44 -10.91 9.95
CA VAL A 228 -5.32 -10.17 10.49
C VAL A 228 -4.41 -11.14 11.23
N ASP A 229 -3.11 -11.06 10.96
CA ASP A 229 -2.12 -11.83 11.70
C ASP A 229 -1.84 -11.09 13.02
N GLU A 230 -2.43 -11.60 14.10
CA GLU A 230 -2.33 -11.01 15.44
C GLU A 230 -0.90 -11.08 16.02
N GLY A 231 -0.03 -11.95 15.47
CA GLY A 231 1.39 -12.01 15.84
C GLY A 231 2.21 -10.85 15.28
N ILE A 232 1.66 -10.09 14.31
CA ILE A 232 2.35 -8.95 13.72
C ILE A 232 1.89 -7.64 14.38
N TYR A 233 2.86 -6.87 14.84
CA TYR A 233 2.63 -5.60 15.51
C TYR A 233 1.83 -4.62 14.66
N CYS A 234 0.72 -4.11 15.19
CA CYS A 234 -0.03 -3.04 14.58
C CYS A 234 0.57 -1.68 14.96
N VAL A 235 0.80 -0.83 13.96
CA VAL A 235 1.32 0.52 14.20
C VAL A 235 0.33 1.31 15.07
N PRO A 236 0.74 1.88 16.21
CA PRO A 236 -0.15 2.50 17.19
C PRO A 236 -0.44 3.97 16.82
N LEU A 237 -1.20 4.17 15.75
CA LEU A 237 -1.66 5.50 15.33
C LEU A 237 -3.10 5.75 15.77
N HIS A 238 -3.48 7.01 15.81
CA HIS A 238 -4.88 7.41 15.86
C HIS A 238 -5.46 7.31 14.44
N TYR A 239 -6.04 6.15 14.12
CA TYR A 239 -6.64 5.91 12.81
C TYR A 239 -7.97 6.64 12.67
N ARG A 240 -8.13 7.35 11.56
CA ARG A 240 -9.39 7.99 11.19
C ARG A 240 -10.43 6.94 10.78
N ASP A 241 -11.62 7.02 11.32
CA ASP A 241 -12.73 6.17 10.84
C ASP A 241 -13.13 6.54 9.40
N ILE A 242 -14.00 5.74 8.78
CA ILE A 242 -14.40 5.96 7.37
C ILE A 242 -15.10 7.31 7.17
N ARG A 243 -15.81 7.85 8.17
CA ARG A 243 -16.48 9.16 8.10
C ARG A 243 -15.46 10.28 8.05
N GLN A 244 -14.50 10.26 8.98
CA GLN A 244 -13.44 11.25 9.06
C GLN A 244 -12.55 11.23 7.80
N GLY A 245 -12.14 10.04 7.37
CA GLY A 245 -11.29 9.90 6.19
C GLY A 245 -12.00 10.26 4.89
N LEU A 246 -13.28 9.92 4.72
CA LEU A 246 -14.07 10.29 3.54
C LEU A 246 -14.41 11.79 3.54
N ALA A 247 -14.67 12.40 4.69
CA ALA A 247 -14.81 13.85 4.78
C ALA A 247 -13.54 14.55 4.26
N LEU A 248 -12.35 14.15 4.71
CA LEU A 248 -11.07 14.69 4.22
C LEU A 248 -10.82 14.42 2.72
N THR A 249 -11.41 13.36 2.20
CA THR A 249 -11.24 12.93 0.81
C THR A 249 -12.19 13.64 -0.15
N LEU A 250 -13.47 13.78 0.23
CA LEU A 250 -14.58 14.13 -0.67
C LEU A 250 -15.21 15.50 -0.39
N SER A 251 -14.97 16.12 0.78
CA SER A 251 -15.39 17.50 1.01
C SER A 251 -14.63 18.44 0.06
N LYS A 252 -15.39 19.43 -0.46
CA LYS A 252 -14.86 20.47 -1.37
C LYS A 252 -13.89 21.40 -0.67
#